data_eb4f998be78dfb109b182e7dbb0a6200
#
_entry.id   eb4f998be78dfb109b182e7dbb0a6200
#
_cell.length_a   1.000
_cell.length_b   1.000
_cell.length_c   1.000
_cell.angle_alpha   90.00
_cell.angle_beta   90.00
_cell.angle_gamma   90.00
#
_symmetry.space_group_name_H-M   'P 1'
#
loop_
_entity.id
_entity.type
_entity.pdbx_description
1 polymer ?
#
loop_
_entity_poly.entity_id
_entity_poly.type
_entity_poly.pdbx_seq_one_letter_code
_entity_poly.pdbx_strand_id
1 'polypeptide(L)'
;MKFNKWYGSTPTSCDLCGRKIENEFIDGKTIRGPWGILCLRCHKAAGVGLGVGRGQQYLLTNVNGEDMFLCVAGSVAYKRMTRIVNELPLGN
;
A
#
# COMPACT_ATOMS: atom_id res chain seq x y z
N MET A 1 -16.27 -2.07 -7.49
CA MET A 1 -14.83 -2.24 -7.69
C MET A 1 -14.16 -2.61 -6.40
N LYS A 2 -13.15 -3.46 -6.47
CA LYS A 2 -12.46 -3.94 -5.29
C LYS A 2 -11.00 -3.54 -5.32
N PHE A 3 -10.51 -2.98 -4.21
CA PHE A 3 -9.08 -2.83 -4.00
C PHE A 3 -8.51 -4.11 -3.44
N ASN A 4 -7.21 -4.32 -3.64
CA ASN A 4 -6.53 -5.45 -3.03
C ASN A 4 -6.45 -5.25 -1.53
N LYS A 5 -6.94 -6.25 -0.80
CA LYS A 5 -6.90 -6.26 0.65
C LYS A 5 -5.60 -6.92 1.10
N TRP A 6 -5.03 -6.41 2.20
CA TRP A 6 -3.91 -7.09 2.84
C TRP A 6 -4.39 -8.39 3.48
N TYR A 7 -3.75 -9.47 3.14
CA TYR A 7 -4.01 -10.77 3.74
C TYR A 7 -2.83 -11.15 4.62
N GLY A 8 -3.08 -11.99 5.61
CA GLY A 8 -2.08 -12.40 6.57
C GLY A 8 -2.12 -11.55 7.82
N SER A 9 -1.11 -11.68 8.66
CA SER A 9 -1.05 -10.96 9.92
C SER A 9 -0.95 -9.47 9.69
N THR A 10 -1.73 -8.70 10.45
CA THR A 10 -1.69 -7.25 10.38
C THR A 10 -0.32 -6.75 10.83
N PRO A 11 0.37 -5.96 10.01
CA PRO A 11 1.65 -5.41 10.41
C PRO A 11 1.52 -4.51 11.63
N THR A 12 2.48 -4.60 12.54
CA THR A 12 2.46 -3.83 13.77
C THR A 12 3.57 -2.79 13.86
N SER A 13 4.70 -3.02 13.20
CA SER A 13 5.83 -2.10 13.26
C SER A 13 6.61 -2.11 11.96
N CYS A 14 7.30 -0.99 11.73
CA CYS A 14 8.20 -0.84 10.59
C CYS A 14 9.43 -1.72 10.78
N ASP A 15 9.79 -2.47 9.75
CA ASP A 15 10.93 -3.38 9.81
C ASP A 15 12.29 -2.67 9.91
N LEU A 16 12.35 -1.40 9.50
CA LEU A 16 13.61 -0.66 9.55
C LEU A 16 13.77 0.18 10.78
N CYS A 17 12.75 0.92 11.20
CA CYS A 17 12.89 1.83 12.34
C CYS A 17 12.16 1.38 13.60
N GLY A 18 11.33 0.35 13.50
CA GLY A 18 10.57 -0.15 14.64
C GLY A 18 9.35 0.68 15.02
N ARG A 19 9.07 1.78 14.30
CA ARG A 19 7.93 2.63 14.61
C ARG A 19 6.64 1.84 14.45
N LYS A 20 5.68 2.10 15.31
CA LYS A 20 4.38 1.46 15.25
C LYS A 20 3.64 1.82 13.97
N ILE A 21 3.07 0.82 13.32
CA ILE A 21 2.19 1.00 12.17
C ILE A 21 0.78 1.28 12.70
N GLU A 22 0.21 2.39 12.29
CA GLU A 22 -1.13 2.76 12.74
C GLU A 22 -2.14 2.78 11.61
N ASN A 23 -1.95 3.65 10.62
CA ASN A 23 -2.95 3.86 9.58
C ASN A 23 -2.48 3.46 8.19
N GLU A 24 -1.19 3.34 7.98
CA GLU A 24 -0.68 3.01 6.66
C GLU A 24 0.72 2.40 6.75
N PHE A 25 1.04 1.64 5.73
CA PHE A 25 2.37 1.08 5.58
C PHE A 25 2.62 0.80 4.10
N ILE A 26 3.86 0.50 3.79
CA ILE A 26 4.26 0.09 2.46
C ILE A 26 4.94 -1.26 2.56
N ASP A 27 4.42 -2.24 1.80
CA ASP A 27 5.09 -3.53 1.61
C ASP A 27 6.02 -3.31 0.43
N GLY A 28 7.30 -3.11 0.69
CA GLY A 28 8.18 -2.64 -0.34
C GLY A 28 9.58 -3.21 -0.30
N LYS A 29 10.18 -3.20 -1.48
CA LYS A 29 11.58 -3.57 -1.65
C LYS A 29 12.45 -2.41 -1.18
N THR A 30 13.54 -2.74 -0.49
CA THR A 30 14.52 -1.75 -0.08
C THR A 30 15.64 -1.65 -1.09
N ILE A 31 16.40 -0.56 -1.02
CA ILE A 31 17.55 -0.36 -1.90
C ILE A 31 18.63 -1.42 -1.70
N ARG A 32 18.59 -2.13 -0.56
CA ARG A 32 19.52 -3.25 -0.29
C ARG A 32 19.03 -4.58 -0.82
N GLY A 33 17.79 -4.65 -1.30
CA GLY A 33 17.21 -5.83 -1.90
C GLY A 33 16.07 -6.47 -1.13
N PRO A 34 16.16 -6.70 0.18
CA PRO A 34 15.07 -7.35 0.90
C PRO A 34 13.79 -6.52 0.93
N TRP A 35 12.66 -7.23 0.91
CA TRP A 35 11.36 -6.61 1.10
C TRP A 35 11.06 -6.49 2.59
N GLY A 36 10.29 -5.48 2.94
CA GLY A 36 9.88 -5.30 4.32
C GLY A 36 8.60 -4.50 4.43
N ILE A 37 8.04 -4.48 5.63
CA ILE A 37 6.94 -3.61 6.00
C ILE A 37 7.55 -2.30 6.46
N LEU A 38 7.26 -1.23 5.74
CA LEU A 38 7.93 0.05 5.93
C LEU A 38 6.93 1.14 6.28
N CYS A 39 7.30 2.01 7.21
CA CYS A 39 6.57 3.26 7.37
C CYS A 39 6.91 4.17 6.18
N LEU A 40 6.08 5.20 5.96
CA LEU A 40 6.29 6.11 4.83
C LEU A 40 7.67 6.75 4.84
N ARG A 41 8.14 7.14 6.01
CA ARG A 41 9.44 7.74 6.17
C ARG A 41 10.58 6.81 5.72
N CYS A 42 10.54 5.57 6.17
CA CYS A 42 11.57 4.61 5.80
C CYS A 42 11.48 4.22 4.33
N HIS A 43 10.28 4.11 3.79
CA HIS A 43 10.10 3.86 2.37
C HIS A 43 10.69 5.00 1.54
N LYS A 44 10.46 6.24 1.95
CA LYS A 44 11.01 7.40 1.25
C LYS A 44 12.53 7.40 1.28
N ALA A 45 13.11 6.98 2.42
CA ALA A 45 14.56 7.00 2.60
C ALA A 45 15.27 5.79 1.99
N ALA A 46 14.66 4.62 2.03
CA ALA A 46 15.34 3.37 1.69
C ALA A 46 14.55 2.47 0.74
N GLY A 47 13.35 2.84 0.36
CA GLY A 47 12.56 2.09 -0.61
C GLY A 47 12.96 2.40 -2.05
N VAL A 48 12.41 1.63 -2.98
CA VAL A 48 12.69 1.80 -4.41
C VAL A 48 11.46 2.33 -5.17
N GLY A 49 10.54 2.96 -4.46
CA GLY A 49 9.35 3.53 -5.05
C GLY A 49 8.14 2.61 -4.97
N LEU A 50 7.09 2.99 -5.67
CA LEU A 50 5.84 2.22 -5.71
C LEU A 50 5.65 1.64 -7.09
N GLY A 51 5.05 0.46 -7.14
CA GLY A 51 4.78 -0.23 -8.39
C GLY A 51 5.02 -1.72 -8.27
N VAL A 52 4.63 -2.45 -9.29
CA VAL A 52 4.85 -3.89 -9.34
C VAL A 52 6.35 -4.17 -9.27
N GLY A 53 6.74 -5.04 -8.34
CA GLY A 53 8.15 -5.36 -8.12
C GLY A 53 8.92 -4.32 -7.31
N ARG A 54 8.27 -3.26 -6.83
CA ARG A 54 8.91 -2.19 -6.05
C ARG A 54 8.25 -1.96 -4.71
N GLY A 55 6.94 -1.82 -4.68
CA GLY A 55 6.25 -1.61 -3.41
C GLY A 55 4.78 -1.29 -3.60
N GLN A 56 3.98 -1.68 -2.61
CA GLN A 56 2.55 -1.42 -2.58
C GLN A 56 2.21 -0.70 -1.28
N GLN A 57 1.45 0.36 -1.39
CA GLN A 57 1.01 1.14 -0.25
C GLN A 57 -0.37 0.69 0.20
N TYR A 58 -0.51 0.48 1.50
CA TYR A 58 -1.76 0.06 2.12
C TYR A 58 -2.23 1.11 3.11
N LEU A 59 -3.53 1.36 3.08
CA LEU A 59 -4.16 2.35 3.94
C LEU A 59 -5.28 1.68 4.74
N LEU A 60 -5.31 1.96 6.04
CA LEU A 60 -6.38 1.45 6.91
C LEU A 60 -7.69 2.10 6.52
N THR A 61 -8.67 1.28 6.16
CA THR A 61 -9.93 1.74 5.62
C THR A 61 -11.07 1.01 6.31
N ASN A 62 -12.11 1.74 6.69
CA ASN A 62 -13.31 1.12 7.25
C ASN A 62 -14.28 0.83 6.12
N VAL A 63 -14.62 -0.44 5.96
CA VAL A 63 -15.56 -0.90 4.94
C VAL A 63 -16.70 -1.61 5.63
N ASN A 64 -17.87 -1.02 5.60
CA ASN A 64 -19.07 -1.60 6.21
C ASN A 64 -18.87 -1.96 7.69
N GLY A 65 -18.17 -1.10 8.43
CA GLY A 65 -17.93 -1.29 9.86
C GLY A 65 -16.71 -2.15 10.19
N GLU A 66 -16.01 -2.67 9.18
CA GLU A 66 -14.82 -3.47 9.38
C GLU A 66 -13.58 -2.72 8.92
N ASP A 67 -12.57 -2.63 9.80
CA ASP A 67 -11.29 -2.03 9.45
C ASP A 67 -10.42 -3.03 8.70
N MET A 68 -9.86 -2.58 7.59
CA MET A 68 -8.95 -3.41 6.81
C MET A 68 -7.94 -2.54 6.07
N PHE A 69 -6.77 -3.09 5.80
CA PHE A 69 -5.78 -2.41 4.97
C PHE A 69 -6.05 -2.72 3.51
N LEU A 70 -6.25 -1.67 2.72
CA LEU A 70 -6.47 -1.78 1.29
C LEU A 70 -5.30 -1.15 0.53
N CYS A 71 -4.89 -1.80 -0.54
CA CYS A 71 -3.83 -1.29 -1.39
C CYS A 71 -4.36 -0.09 -2.18
N VAL A 72 -3.72 1.05 -1.98
CA VAL A 72 -4.13 2.30 -2.63
C VAL A 72 -3.14 2.78 -3.67
N ALA A 73 -1.97 2.15 -3.76
CA ALA A 73 -0.97 2.51 -4.77
C ALA A 73 0.00 1.36 -4.99
N GLY A 74 0.51 1.24 -6.18
CA GLY A 74 1.59 0.32 -6.52
C GLY A 74 1.16 -1.04 -7.02
N SER A 75 -0.12 -1.38 -7.01
CA SER A 75 -0.59 -2.66 -7.54
C SER A 75 -1.13 -2.50 -8.96
N VAL A 76 -1.12 -3.59 -9.69
CA VAL A 76 -1.72 -3.63 -11.03
C VAL A 76 -3.22 -3.35 -10.96
N ALA A 77 -3.89 -3.94 -9.97
CA ALA A 77 -5.32 -3.76 -9.79
C ALA A 77 -5.67 -2.29 -9.53
N TYR A 78 -4.88 -1.62 -8.69
CA TYR A 78 -5.09 -0.21 -8.42
C TYR A 78 -4.92 0.63 -9.69
N LYS A 79 -3.84 0.40 -10.43
CA LYS A 79 -3.60 1.13 -11.69
C LYS A 79 -4.74 0.94 -12.68
N ARG A 80 -5.23 -0.28 -12.81
CA ARG A 80 -6.31 -0.61 -13.72
C ARG A 80 -7.59 0.12 -13.33
N MET A 81 -7.91 0.15 -12.05
CA MET A 81 -9.09 0.82 -11.55
C MET A 81 -8.99 2.34 -11.72
N THR A 82 -7.83 2.90 -11.42
CA THR A 82 -7.58 4.33 -11.61
C THR A 82 -7.77 4.73 -13.07
N ARG A 83 -7.24 3.91 -13.96
CA ARG A 83 -7.37 4.13 -15.38
C ARG A 83 -8.84 4.13 -15.83
N ILE A 84 -9.61 3.15 -15.36
CA ILE A 84 -11.04 3.06 -15.70
C ILE A 84 -11.78 4.30 -15.22
N VAL A 85 -11.53 4.73 -14.00
CA VAL A 85 -12.17 5.93 -13.45
C VAL A 85 -11.83 7.16 -14.28
N ASN A 86 -10.59 7.28 -14.72
CA ASN A 86 -10.16 8.43 -15.51
C ASN A 86 -10.75 8.43 -16.92
N GLU A 87 -11.10 7.27 -17.43
CA GLU A 87 -11.68 7.14 -18.76
C GLU A 87 -13.20 7.33 -18.79
N LEU A 88 -13.86 7.25 -17.63
CA LEU A 88 -15.29 7.44 -17.54
C LEU A 88 -15.64 8.93 -17.59
N PRO A 89 -16.73 9.28 -18.25
CA PRO A 89 -17.19 10.67 -18.21
C PRO A 89 -17.47 11.08 -16.78
N LEU A 90 -16.93 12.20 -16.37
CA LEU A 90 -17.17 12.73 -15.05
C LEU A 90 -18.58 13.24 -14.92
N GLY A 91 -19.16 13.08 -13.77
CA GLY A 91 -20.54 13.47 -13.54
C GLY A 91 -21.56 12.38 -13.79
N ASN A 92 -21.09 11.26 -14.22
CA ASN A 92 -21.95 10.10 -14.35
C ASN A 92 -22.21 9.45 -13.02
#